data_f31691f4f63806baa32963ce23ddd85e
#
_entry.id   f31691f4f63806baa32963ce23ddd85e
#
_cell.length_a   1.000
_cell.length_b   1.000
_cell.length_c   1.000
_cell.angle_alpha   90.00
_cell.angle_beta   90.00
_cell.angle_gamma   90.00
#
_symmetry.space_group_name_H-M   'P 1'
#
loop_
_entity.id
_entity.type
_entity.pdbx_description
1 polymer ?
#
loop_
_entity_poly.entity_id
_entity_poly.type
_entity_poly.pdbx_seq_one_letter_code
_entity_poly.pdbx_strand_id
1 'polypeptide(L)'
;LWMYVGDGSDRTAAYKVRDYMKSVGDPTNAAKQFEDGVYIGFGAIKWKLTDQVRFMDGFRCSKGSGPVLERMEHIIPEHSYGLAKIKGAQFKGGWGPEPDGRFIYRQLGLVPGPDGKMTPVAIMVVPNDGFEPTAWEGADALGEELPDLLQDAQPAKTKEDC
;
A
#
# COMPACT_ATOMS: atom_id res chain seq x y z
N LEU A 1 -0.88 11.94 -12.73
CA LEU A 1 -0.44 10.56 -12.98
C LEU A 1 -1.57 9.71 -13.60
N TRP A 2 -2.76 9.67 -12.98
CA TRP A 2 -3.92 8.90 -13.46
C TRP A 2 -4.27 9.17 -14.93
N MET A 3 -4.43 10.44 -15.31
CA MET A 3 -4.70 10.85 -16.69
C MET A 3 -3.57 10.46 -17.66
N TYR A 4 -2.32 10.44 -17.18
CA TYR A 4 -1.19 9.97 -17.98
C TYR A 4 -1.27 8.45 -18.24
N VAL A 5 -1.57 7.65 -17.20
CA VAL A 5 -1.77 6.20 -17.34
C VAL A 5 -2.91 5.88 -18.31
N GLY A 6 -3.96 6.68 -18.28
CA GLY A 6 -5.18 6.50 -19.07
C GLY A 6 -5.18 7.15 -20.45
N ASP A 7 -4.07 7.77 -20.88
CA ASP A 7 -4.02 8.54 -22.13
C ASP A 7 -5.16 9.57 -22.24
N GLY A 8 -5.45 10.24 -21.11
CA GLY A 8 -6.53 11.21 -21.00
C GLY A 8 -7.92 10.63 -20.69
N SER A 9 -8.03 9.33 -20.46
CA SER A 9 -9.30 8.64 -20.20
C SER A 9 -9.29 7.90 -18.86
N ASP A 10 -10.24 8.22 -17.97
CA ASP A 10 -10.43 7.52 -16.70
C ASP A 10 -10.75 6.03 -16.90
N ARG A 11 -11.55 5.72 -17.90
CA ARG A 11 -11.87 4.32 -18.26
C ARG A 11 -10.60 3.56 -18.62
N THR A 12 -9.79 4.12 -19.53
CA THR A 12 -8.54 3.49 -19.95
C THR A 12 -7.60 3.29 -18.75
N ALA A 13 -7.48 4.29 -17.87
CA ALA A 13 -6.69 4.19 -16.65
C ALA A 13 -7.17 3.04 -15.76
N ALA A 14 -8.49 2.94 -15.52
CA ALA A 14 -9.08 1.89 -14.69
C ALA A 14 -8.78 0.48 -15.19
N TYR A 15 -8.86 0.28 -16.50
CA TYR A 15 -8.56 -1.01 -17.13
C TYR A 15 -7.07 -1.33 -17.07
N LYS A 16 -6.18 -0.37 -17.37
CA LYS A 16 -4.73 -0.56 -17.25
C LYS A 16 -4.29 -0.88 -15.82
N VAL A 17 -4.87 -0.17 -14.84
CA VAL A 17 -4.59 -0.44 -13.41
C VAL A 17 -5.07 -1.83 -13.03
N ARG A 18 -6.30 -2.24 -13.37
CA ARG A 18 -6.80 -3.61 -13.16
C ARG A 18 -5.85 -4.65 -13.74
N ASP A 19 -5.43 -4.47 -14.99
CA ASP A 19 -4.59 -5.46 -15.67
C ASP A 19 -3.20 -5.56 -15.02
N TYR A 20 -2.66 -4.42 -14.58
CA TYR A 20 -1.41 -4.41 -13.84
C TYR A 20 -1.56 -5.09 -12.46
N MET A 21 -2.59 -4.75 -11.67
CA MET A 21 -2.85 -5.39 -10.38
C MET A 21 -2.98 -6.90 -10.53
N LYS A 22 -3.75 -7.35 -11.53
CA LYS A 22 -3.88 -8.77 -11.85
C LYS A 22 -2.53 -9.42 -12.22
N SER A 23 -1.68 -8.73 -12.95
CA SER A 23 -0.36 -9.25 -13.36
C SER A 23 0.59 -9.50 -12.20
N VAL A 24 0.38 -8.81 -11.07
CA VAL A 24 1.15 -8.98 -9.83
C VAL A 24 0.40 -9.79 -8.75
N GLY A 25 -0.69 -10.46 -9.13
CA GLY A 25 -1.44 -11.36 -8.24
C GLY A 25 -2.49 -10.69 -7.34
N ASP A 26 -2.75 -9.41 -7.55
CA ASP A 26 -3.81 -8.67 -6.83
C ASP A 26 -5.15 -8.85 -7.55
N PRO A 27 -6.18 -9.40 -6.88
CA PRO A 27 -7.49 -9.64 -7.50
C PRO A 27 -8.38 -8.39 -7.58
N THR A 28 -7.92 -7.24 -7.08
CA THR A 28 -8.72 -6.01 -7.05
C THR A 28 -9.07 -5.56 -8.47
N ASN A 29 -10.35 -5.35 -8.72
CA ASN A 29 -10.86 -4.97 -10.04
C ASN A 29 -11.25 -3.49 -10.10
N ALA A 30 -10.26 -2.62 -10.37
CA ALA A 30 -10.46 -1.19 -10.52
C ALA A 30 -11.44 -0.85 -11.68
N ALA A 31 -11.40 -1.59 -12.77
CA ALA A 31 -12.30 -1.39 -13.91
C ALA A 31 -13.77 -1.65 -13.53
N LYS A 32 -14.04 -2.73 -12.77
CA LYS A 32 -15.38 -3.03 -12.28
C LYS A 32 -15.88 -1.93 -11.32
N GLN A 33 -15.03 -1.47 -10.41
CA GLN A 33 -15.41 -0.38 -9.50
C GLN A 33 -15.73 0.91 -10.27
N PHE A 34 -14.97 1.22 -11.33
CA PHE A 34 -15.27 2.35 -12.21
C PHE A 34 -16.64 2.17 -12.91
N GLU A 35 -16.91 0.99 -13.45
CA GLU A 35 -18.20 0.68 -14.12
C GLU A 35 -19.38 0.77 -13.14
N ASP A 36 -19.17 0.44 -11.86
CA ASP A 36 -20.14 0.58 -10.78
C ASP A 36 -20.30 2.03 -10.28
N GLY A 37 -19.65 3.00 -10.93
CA GLY A 37 -19.75 4.42 -10.61
C GLY A 37 -18.83 4.90 -9.48
N VAL A 38 -17.88 4.08 -9.03
CA VAL A 38 -16.86 4.53 -8.09
C VAL A 38 -15.90 5.49 -8.82
N TYR A 39 -15.81 6.73 -8.32
CA TYR A 39 -14.77 7.64 -8.79
C TYR A 39 -13.41 7.13 -8.34
N ILE A 40 -12.64 6.59 -9.27
CA ILE A 40 -11.34 5.96 -8.98
C ILE A 40 -10.16 6.94 -9.01
N GLY A 41 -10.45 8.21 -8.95
CA GLY A 41 -9.45 9.23 -8.63
C GLY A 41 -8.90 9.01 -7.22
N PHE A 42 -8.30 9.96 -6.68
CA PHE A 42 -7.63 9.99 -5.40
C PHE A 42 -8.28 9.14 -4.28
N GLY A 43 -7.75 7.94 -4.05
CA GLY A 43 -8.05 7.10 -2.86
C GLY A 43 -9.40 6.38 -2.82
N ALA A 44 -10.28 6.54 -3.83
CA ALA A 44 -11.64 5.99 -3.78
C ALA A 44 -11.75 4.49 -4.11
N ILE A 45 -10.71 3.87 -4.66
CA ILE A 45 -10.71 2.43 -4.92
C ILE A 45 -10.76 1.67 -3.59
N LYS A 46 -11.77 0.81 -3.45
CA LYS A 46 -11.85 -0.14 -2.34
C LYS A 46 -10.83 -1.23 -2.54
N TRP A 47 -9.79 -1.20 -1.74
CA TRP A 47 -8.64 -2.09 -1.84
C TRP A 47 -8.39 -2.77 -0.49
N LYS A 48 -8.65 -4.07 -0.40
CA LYS A 48 -8.50 -4.83 0.84
C LYS A 48 -7.03 -4.91 1.27
N LEU A 49 -6.75 -4.88 2.55
CA LEU A 49 -5.37 -5.00 3.07
C LEU A 49 -4.70 -6.30 2.61
N THR A 50 -5.42 -7.42 2.60
CA THR A 50 -4.91 -8.69 2.10
C THR A 50 -4.52 -8.65 0.63
N ASP A 51 -5.24 -7.86 -0.19
CA ASP A 51 -4.95 -7.72 -1.61
C ASP A 51 -3.76 -6.76 -1.82
N GLN A 52 -3.62 -5.74 -0.96
CA GLN A 52 -2.42 -4.89 -0.92
C GLN A 52 -1.15 -5.67 -0.59
N VAL A 53 -1.23 -6.63 0.35
CA VAL A 53 -0.12 -7.55 0.66
C VAL A 53 0.24 -8.40 -0.56
N ARG A 54 -0.75 -8.99 -1.24
CA ARG A 54 -0.54 -9.75 -2.49
C ARG A 54 0.08 -8.90 -3.59
N PHE A 55 -0.40 -7.65 -3.72
CA PHE A 55 0.18 -6.69 -4.65
C PHE A 55 1.67 -6.46 -4.38
N MET A 56 2.05 -6.20 -3.13
CA MET A 56 3.45 -5.95 -2.78
C MET A 56 4.34 -7.16 -3.00
N ASP A 57 3.84 -8.36 -2.71
CA ASP A 57 4.55 -9.62 -2.97
C ASP A 57 4.85 -9.81 -4.47
N GLY A 58 3.86 -9.58 -5.34
CA GLY A 58 4.04 -9.69 -6.78
C GLY A 58 4.72 -8.48 -7.42
N PHE A 59 4.48 -7.27 -6.91
CA PHE A 59 5.08 -6.03 -7.41
C PHE A 59 6.62 -6.10 -7.37
N ARG A 60 7.17 -6.69 -6.33
CA ARG A 60 8.61 -6.85 -6.18
C ARG A 60 9.24 -7.60 -7.37
N CYS A 61 8.50 -8.54 -7.96
CA CYS A 61 8.91 -9.31 -9.13
C CYS A 61 8.68 -8.57 -10.47
N SER A 62 7.98 -7.43 -10.46
CA SER A 62 7.67 -6.70 -11.68
C SER A 62 8.89 -6.05 -12.29
N LYS A 63 8.93 -6.04 -13.62
CA LYS A 63 9.93 -5.24 -14.35
C LYS A 63 9.77 -3.76 -14.01
N GLY A 64 10.84 -3.14 -13.52
CA GLY A 64 10.86 -1.71 -13.18
C GLY A 64 10.43 -1.40 -11.73
N SER A 65 10.15 -2.40 -10.88
CA SER A 65 9.85 -2.19 -9.46
C SER A 65 11.04 -1.61 -8.66
N GLY A 66 12.27 -1.95 -9.04
CA GLY A 66 13.49 -1.54 -8.33
C GLY A 66 13.56 -0.05 -8.01
N PRO A 67 13.49 0.86 -9.00
CA PRO A 67 13.51 2.31 -8.75
C PRO A 67 12.35 2.80 -7.87
N VAL A 68 11.19 2.16 -7.90
CA VAL A 68 10.06 2.50 -7.03
C VAL A 68 10.33 2.07 -5.60
N LEU A 69 10.80 0.85 -5.39
CA LEU A 69 11.16 0.32 -4.07
C LEU A 69 12.28 1.15 -3.43
N GLU A 70 13.29 1.53 -4.20
CA GLU A 70 14.35 2.45 -3.74
C GLU A 70 13.77 3.78 -3.25
N ARG A 71 12.81 4.37 -3.97
CA ARG A 71 12.14 5.60 -3.53
C ARG A 71 11.28 5.41 -2.27
N MET A 72 10.73 4.22 -2.08
CA MET A 72 9.95 3.87 -0.91
C MET A 72 10.79 3.72 0.38
N GLU A 73 12.13 3.67 0.28
CA GLU A 73 13.05 3.76 1.42
C GLU A 73 13.29 5.21 1.90
N HIS A 74 13.00 6.20 1.03
CA HIS A 74 13.34 7.60 1.26
C HIS A 74 12.07 8.43 1.55
N ILE A 75 11.53 8.22 2.75
CA ILE A 75 10.34 8.96 3.20
C ILE A 75 10.78 10.28 3.81
N ILE A 76 10.08 11.37 3.44
CA ILE A 76 10.34 12.69 4.04
C ILE A 76 9.96 12.67 5.52
N PRO A 77 10.67 13.46 6.37
CA PRO A 77 10.45 13.43 7.82
C PRO A 77 9.00 13.65 8.25
N GLU A 78 8.27 14.54 7.55
CA GLU A 78 6.88 14.87 7.84
C GLU A 78 5.90 13.71 7.61
N HIS A 79 6.32 12.67 6.89
CA HIS A 79 5.53 11.47 6.60
C HIS A 79 6.11 10.19 7.21
N SER A 80 7.05 10.34 8.16
CA SER A 80 7.79 9.23 8.77
C SER A 80 7.05 8.61 9.96
N TYR A 81 5.82 8.12 9.72
CA TYR A 81 4.97 7.43 10.70
C TYR A 81 4.83 5.94 10.38
N GLY A 82 4.34 5.17 11.34
CA GLY A 82 3.97 3.78 11.15
C GLY A 82 5.16 2.91 10.73
N LEU A 83 5.15 2.39 9.51
CA LEU A 83 6.21 1.53 9.00
C LEU A 83 7.60 2.20 8.99
N ALA A 84 7.67 3.52 9.10
CA ALA A 84 8.94 4.24 9.26
C ALA A 84 9.68 3.91 10.57
N LYS A 85 8.98 3.36 11.58
CA LYS A 85 9.58 2.88 12.84
C LYS A 85 10.48 1.66 12.59
N ILE A 86 10.32 0.98 11.47
CA ILE A 86 11.07 -0.23 11.12
C ILE A 86 12.21 0.15 10.19
N LYS A 87 13.45 0.02 10.67
CA LYS A 87 14.65 0.32 9.89
C LYS A 87 14.71 -0.56 8.63
N GLY A 88 14.85 0.06 7.47
CA GLY A 88 14.95 -0.63 6.18
C GLY A 88 13.57 -0.94 5.56
N ALA A 89 12.48 -0.42 6.13
CA ALA A 89 11.16 -0.51 5.51
C ALA A 89 11.09 0.26 4.18
N GLN A 90 10.45 -0.34 3.19
CA GLN A 90 10.13 0.24 1.89
C GLN A 90 8.62 0.38 1.81
N PHE A 91 8.07 1.58 1.95
CA PHE A 91 6.62 1.74 2.02
C PHE A 91 6.09 3.00 1.35
N LYS A 92 4.78 3.00 1.07
CA LYS A 92 4.03 4.17 0.63
C LYS A 92 2.85 4.39 1.56
N GLY A 93 2.75 5.61 2.08
CA GLY A 93 1.62 6.08 2.87
C GLY A 93 0.56 6.78 2.02
N GLY A 94 -0.67 6.78 2.52
CA GLY A 94 -1.79 7.56 2.02
C GLY A 94 -2.79 7.81 3.14
N TRP A 95 -3.42 8.97 3.13
CA TRP A 95 -4.39 9.37 4.13
C TRP A 95 -5.41 10.34 3.55
N GLY A 96 -6.50 10.51 4.25
CA GLY A 96 -7.54 11.47 3.92
C GLY A 96 -8.87 11.14 4.58
N PRO A 97 -9.86 12.03 4.42
CA PRO A 97 -11.21 11.75 4.86
C PRO A 97 -11.89 10.72 3.97
N GLU A 98 -12.64 9.81 4.58
CA GLU A 98 -13.62 8.98 3.88
C GLU A 98 -14.91 9.79 3.60
N PRO A 99 -15.80 9.33 2.72
CA PRO A 99 -17.05 10.02 2.42
C PRO A 99 -17.96 10.25 3.63
N ASP A 100 -17.80 9.47 4.71
CA ASP A 100 -18.51 9.62 5.97
C ASP A 100 -17.82 10.57 6.97
N GLY A 101 -16.73 11.22 6.54
CA GLY A 101 -15.98 12.19 7.34
C GLY A 101 -14.93 11.59 8.28
N ARG A 102 -14.84 10.27 8.39
CA ARG A 102 -13.77 9.63 9.18
C ARG A 102 -12.42 9.81 8.50
N PHE A 103 -11.39 10.07 9.27
CA PHE A 103 -10.02 10.08 8.76
C PHE A 103 -9.49 8.64 8.64
N ILE A 104 -8.83 8.33 7.55
CA ILE A 104 -8.15 7.04 7.35
C ILE A 104 -6.69 7.27 7.02
N TYR A 105 -5.82 6.52 7.68
CA TYR A 105 -4.41 6.40 7.36
C TYR A 105 -4.07 4.98 6.92
N ARG A 106 -3.31 4.86 5.84
CA ARG A 106 -2.93 3.55 5.27
C ARG A 106 -1.47 3.57 4.86
N GLN A 107 -0.80 2.44 5.04
CA GLN A 107 0.50 2.19 4.45
C GLN A 107 0.54 0.77 3.88
N LEU A 108 1.26 0.61 2.78
CA LEU A 108 1.62 -0.69 2.23
C LEU A 108 3.11 -0.69 1.87
N GLY A 109 3.76 -1.83 2.01
CA GLY A 109 5.17 -1.90 1.74
C GLY A 109 5.80 -3.26 2.01
N LEU A 110 7.11 -3.24 2.07
CA LEU A 110 7.96 -4.35 2.44
C LEU A 110 8.75 -3.97 3.70
N VAL A 111 8.79 -4.82 4.68
CA VAL A 111 9.56 -4.62 5.90
C VAL A 111 10.51 -5.79 6.15
N PRO A 112 11.71 -5.57 6.71
CA PRO A 112 12.58 -6.65 7.12
C PRO A 112 11.91 -7.52 8.20
N GLY A 113 11.80 -8.82 7.95
CA GLY A 113 11.40 -9.79 8.96
C GLY A 113 12.57 -10.21 9.87
N PRO A 114 12.30 -11.05 10.89
CA PRO A 114 13.31 -11.53 11.84
C PRO A 114 14.48 -12.27 11.19
N ASP A 115 14.24 -12.92 10.05
CA ASP A 115 15.24 -13.62 9.24
C ASP A 115 16.00 -12.71 8.25
N GLY A 116 15.74 -11.40 8.30
CA GLY A 116 16.31 -10.39 7.41
C GLY A 116 15.71 -10.37 6.00
N LYS A 117 14.74 -11.24 5.70
CA LYS A 117 14.02 -11.21 4.44
C LYS A 117 12.90 -10.18 4.49
N MET A 118 12.59 -9.58 3.34
CA MET A 118 11.52 -8.61 3.23
C MET A 118 10.15 -9.29 3.26
N THR A 119 9.26 -8.79 4.09
CA THR A 119 7.89 -9.29 4.26
C THR A 119 6.89 -8.23 3.77
N PRO A 120 5.91 -8.59 2.91
CA PRO A 120 4.89 -7.66 2.46
C PRO A 120 3.90 -7.35 3.58
N VAL A 121 3.64 -6.05 3.78
CA VAL A 121 2.78 -5.56 4.88
C VAL A 121 1.82 -4.51 4.36
N ALA A 122 0.62 -4.49 4.91
CA ALA A 122 -0.34 -3.41 4.76
C ALA A 122 -0.98 -3.10 6.12
N ILE A 123 -0.98 -1.84 6.52
CA ILE A 123 -1.62 -1.35 7.74
C ILE A 123 -2.68 -0.32 7.41
N MET A 124 -3.70 -0.23 8.26
CA MET A 124 -4.74 0.79 8.20
C MET A 124 -5.15 1.19 9.60
N VAL A 125 -5.25 2.49 9.81
CA VAL A 125 -5.77 3.08 11.06
C VAL A 125 -6.98 3.93 10.73
N VAL A 126 -8.06 3.72 11.46
CA VAL A 126 -9.28 4.54 11.42
C VAL A 126 -9.54 4.98 12.85
N PRO A 127 -9.16 6.20 13.23
CA PRO A 127 -9.34 6.67 14.59
C PRO A 127 -10.84 6.84 14.91
N ASN A 128 -11.26 6.42 16.10
CA ASN A 128 -12.66 6.51 16.54
C ASN A 128 -13.15 7.96 16.69
N ASP A 129 -12.25 8.86 16.99
CA ASP A 129 -12.51 10.30 17.11
C ASP A 129 -12.47 11.03 15.76
N GLY A 130 -12.13 10.33 14.68
CA GLY A 130 -11.99 10.89 13.36
C GLY A 130 -10.80 11.85 13.21
N PHE A 131 -9.90 11.91 14.17
CA PHE A 131 -8.85 12.92 14.26
C PHE A 131 -7.54 12.47 13.63
N GLU A 132 -6.94 13.34 12.83
CA GLU A 132 -5.70 13.03 12.11
C GLU A 132 -4.53 12.66 13.03
N PRO A 133 -4.21 13.42 14.10
CA PRO A 133 -3.13 13.06 15.03
C PRO A 133 -3.29 11.67 15.64
N THR A 134 -4.50 11.27 16.02
CA THR A 134 -4.78 9.94 16.57
C THR A 134 -4.50 8.83 15.54
N ALA A 135 -4.71 9.12 14.24
CA ALA A 135 -4.34 8.18 13.18
C ALA A 135 -2.83 7.97 13.06
N TRP A 136 -2.05 9.04 13.21
CA TRP A 136 -0.58 8.97 13.21
C TRP A 136 -0.05 8.19 14.43
N GLU A 137 -0.57 8.47 15.63
CA GLU A 137 -0.22 7.76 16.85
C GLU A 137 -0.55 6.26 16.74
N GLY A 138 -1.73 5.93 16.21
CA GLY A 138 -2.12 4.55 15.96
C GLY A 138 -1.24 3.84 14.93
N ALA A 139 -0.79 4.56 13.90
CA ALA A 139 0.13 4.01 12.91
C ALA A 139 1.51 3.73 13.54
N ASP A 140 2.00 4.65 14.38
CA ASP A 140 3.27 4.49 15.09
C ASP A 140 3.24 3.30 16.04
N ALA A 141 2.16 3.14 16.82
CA ALA A 141 1.97 1.99 17.69
C ALA A 141 1.98 0.67 16.91
N LEU A 142 1.29 0.62 15.76
CA LEU A 142 1.35 -0.56 14.87
C LEU A 142 2.76 -0.81 14.34
N GLY A 143 3.50 0.23 13.97
CA GLY A 143 4.88 0.10 13.48
C GLY A 143 5.85 -0.44 14.55
N GLU A 144 5.64 -0.07 15.81
CA GLU A 144 6.43 -0.54 16.95
C GLU A 144 6.15 -2.01 17.29
N GLU A 145 4.88 -2.44 17.24
CA GLU A 145 4.45 -3.82 17.55
C GLU A 145 4.66 -4.80 16.37
N LEU A 146 4.76 -4.28 15.16
CA LEU A 146 4.79 -5.12 13.95
C LEU A 146 5.94 -6.12 13.91
N PRO A 147 7.19 -5.83 14.35
CA PRO A 147 8.27 -6.80 14.37
C PRO A 147 7.93 -8.09 15.13
N ASP A 148 7.19 -8.00 16.24
CA ASP A 148 6.77 -9.15 17.03
C ASP A 148 5.67 -9.95 16.32
N LEU A 149 4.76 -9.25 15.63
CA LEU A 149 3.70 -9.87 14.84
C LEU A 149 4.22 -10.59 13.57
N LEU A 150 5.40 -10.22 13.10
CA LEU A 150 6.00 -10.79 11.89
C LEU A 150 6.84 -12.05 12.12
N GLN A 151 7.00 -12.52 13.35
CA GLN A 151 7.84 -13.68 13.65
C GLN A 151 7.42 -14.93 12.86
N ASP A 152 6.12 -15.11 12.62
CA ASP A 152 5.55 -16.24 11.87
C ASP A 152 5.09 -15.82 10.45
N ALA A 153 5.39 -14.60 10.00
CA ALA A 153 4.95 -14.12 8.70
C ALA A 153 5.75 -14.75 7.56
N GLN A 154 5.09 -14.98 6.43
CA GLN A 154 5.76 -15.46 5.23
C GLN A 154 6.56 -14.31 4.59
N PRO A 155 7.84 -14.49 4.28
CA PRO A 155 8.63 -13.47 3.58
C PRO A 155 8.11 -13.26 2.16
N ALA A 156 8.35 -12.08 1.61
CA ALA A 156 8.11 -11.81 0.20
C ALA A 156 8.98 -12.71 -0.68
N LYS A 157 8.52 -13.00 -1.90
CA LYS A 157 9.32 -13.69 -2.90
C LYS A 157 10.66 -13.01 -3.10
N THR A 158 11.73 -13.79 -3.15
CA THR A 158 13.04 -13.29 -3.56
C THR A 158 13.07 -13.05 -5.07
N LYS A 159 14.14 -12.43 -5.58
CA LYS A 159 14.31 -12.32 -7.04
C LYS A 159 14.46 -13.67 -7.72
N GLU A 160 14.95 -14.66 -7.00
CA GLU A 160 15.11 -16.03 -7.49
C GLU A 160 13.76 -16.75 -7.58
N ASP A 161 12.77 -16.36 -6.76
CA ASP A 161 11.40 -16.91 -6.81
C ASP A 161 10.54 -16.22 -7.88
N CYS A 162 11.04 -15.14 -8.49
CA CYS A 162 10.38 -14.40 -9.56
C CYS A 162 10.69 -15.00 -10.95
#